data_9e533f93e4c0917260007c46c2fe2224
#
_entry.id   9e533f93e4c0917260007c46c2fe2224
#
_cell.length_a   1.000
_cell.length_b   1.000
_cell.length_c   1.000
_cell.angle_alpha   90.00
_cell.angle_beta   90.00
_cell.angle_gamma   90.00
#
_symmetry.space_group_name_H-M   'P 1'
#
loop_
_entity.id
_entity.type
_entity.pdbx_description
1 polymer ?
#
loop_
_entity_poly.entity_id
_entity_poly.type
_entity_poly.pdbx_seq_one_letter_code
_entity_poly.pdbx_strand_id
1 'polypeptide(L)'
;MDVPLSKSEREMLKAVYRLSKGGSDAHTGALAEHLGLAPGTVTATVKKLAERDLVDHRPYKGVELTGTGRHAAVAAIRRHRIVERFLSDYLGYAWHEADRLAGSFEAELPQEVEDRMFEALGRPTTCPHGFPIPEPAVDRIPQMPSLDELAVGESGVVALPGSTDADIVIFLESLGIHPGARIQVIEKHPFDGPVVVKVEHQRAHRTVGERVARQIFVQSLEFVHDSPGRPETEAVDGLNTHLSTQPTPTSIKEKSA
;
A
#
# COMPACT_ATOMS: atom_id res chain seq x y z
N MET A 1 -3.39 19.44 -13.35
CA MET A 1 -4.78 19.13 -13.79
C MET A 1 -5.02 17.66 -13.50
N ASP A 2 -6.01 17.37 -12.69
CA ASP A 2 -6.38 15.99 -12.36
C ASP A 2 -7.04 15.36 -13.60
N VAL A 3 -6.42 14.33 -14.15
CA VAL A 3 -6.96 13.63 -15.33
C VAL A 3 -7.99 12.63 -14.82
N PRO A 4 -9.30 12.77 -15.16
CA PRO A 4 -10.30 11.83 -14.67
C PRO A 4 -10.00 10.42 -15.20
N LEU A 5 -9.76 9.49 -14.29
CA LEU A 5 -9.38 8.11 -14.58
C LEU A 5 -10.44 7.15 -14.04
N SER A 6 -10.82 6.15 -14.80
CA SER A 6 -11.59 5.02 -14.30
C SER A 6 -10.76 4.18 -13.32
N LYS A 7 -11.41 3.33 -12.52
CA LYS A 7 -10.71 2.41 -11.61
C LYS A 7 -9.68 1.56 -12.36
N SER A 8 -10.06 0.96 -13.50
CA SER A 8 -9.16 0.10 -14.28
C SER A 8 -7.97 0.86 -14.86
N GLU A 9 -8.14 2.12 -15.25
CA GLU A 9 -7.04 2.96 -15.75
C GLU A 9 -6.06 3.32 -14.62
N ARG A 10 -6.55 3.64 -13.42
CA ARG A 10 -5.70 3.88 -12.24
C ARG A 10 -4.89 2.65 -11.86
N GLU A 11 -5.54 1.49 -11.74
CA GLU A 11 -4.84 0.24 -11.42
C GLU A 11 -3.78 -0.09 -12.48
N MET A 12 -4.09 0.12 -13.76
CA MET A 12 -3.13 -0.09 -14.83
C MET A 12 -1.92 0.86 -14.72
N LEU A 13 -2.14 2.16 -14.47
CA LEU A 13 -1.04 3.12 -14.31
C LEU A 13 -0.18 2.78 -13.07
N LYS A 14 -0.81 2.41 -11.95
CA LYS A 14 -0.08 1.96 -10.74
C LYS A 14 0.74 0.70 -11.05
N ALA A 15 0.20 -0.26 -11.79
CA ALA A 15 0.90 -1.48 -12.17
C ALA A 15 2.08 -1.19 -13.11
N VAL A 16 1.90 -0.36 -14.13
CA VAL A 16 3.00 0.07 -15.02
C VAL A 16 4.09 0.75 -14.21
N TYR A 17 3.73 1.66 -13.29
CA TYR A 17 4.69 2.33 -12.42
C TYR A 17 5.51 1.34 -11.57
N ARG A 18 4.85 0.33 -10.99
CA ARG A 18 5.49 -0.68 -10.13
C ARG A 18 6.41 -1.62 -10.90
N LEU A 19 6.01 -1.99 -12.11
CA LEU A 19 6.75 -2.97 -12.94
C LEU A 19 7.85 -2.34 -13.79
N SER A 20 7.80 -1.02 -14.05
CA SER A 20 8.85 -0.29 -14.76
C SER A 20 10.04 0.02 -13.83
N LYS A 21 10.65 -1.01 -13.26
CA LYS A 21 11.84 -0.85 -12.41
C LYS A 21 13.08 -0.58 -13.28
N GLY A 22 13.89 0.39 -12.86
CA GLY A 22 15.20 0.64 -13.47
C GLY A 22 15.17 1.15 -14.91
N GLY A 23 14.01 1.65 -15.41
CA GLY A 23 13.87 2.12 -16.79
C GLY A 23 13.54 1.03 -17.81
N SER A 24 13.16 -0.17 -17.36
CA SER A 24 12.63 -1.22 -18.22
C SER A 24 11.12 -1.03 -18.46
N ASP A 25 10.67 -1.31 -19.67
CA ASP A 25 9.25 -1.28 -20.04
C ASP A 25 8.48 -2.40 -19.33
N ALA A 26 7.28 -2.11 -18.84
CA ALA A 26 6.40 -3.13 -18.28
C ALA A 26 5.79 -3.99 -19.40
N HIS A 27 6.09 -5.28 -19.41
CA HIS A 27 5.52 -6.20 -20.40
C HIS A 27 4.05 -6.48 -20.14
N THR A 28 3.24 -6.53 -21.19
CA THR A 28 1.79 -6.79 -21.10
C THR A 28 1.44 -8.10 -20.39
N GLY A 29 2.28 -9.13 -20.53
CA GLY A 29 2.14 -10.39 -19.80
C GLY A 29 2.30 -10.21 -18.30
N ALA A 30 3.35 -9.50 -17.86
CA ALA A 30 3.59 -9.19 -16.45
C ALA A 30 2.47 -8.30 -15.85
N LEU A 31 1.95 -7.35 -16.65
CA LEU A 31 0.78 -6.56 -16.25
C LEU A 31 -0.48 -7.42 -16.08
N ALA A 32 -0.71 -8.40 -16.96
CA ALA A 32 -1.85 -9.31 -16.89
C ALA A 32 -1.77 -10.19 -15.63
N GLU A 33 -0.61 -10.74 -15.36
CA GLU A 33 -0.33 -11.53 -14.15
C GLU A 33 -0.49 -10.69 -12.87
N HIS A 34 0.14 -9.52 -12.83
CA HIS A 34 0.10 -8.64 -11.66
C HIS A 34 -1.33 -8.15 -11.32
N LEU A 35 -2.15 -7.87 -12.34
CA LEU A 35 -3.52 -7.38 -12.16
C LEU A 35 -4.57 -8.49 -12.11
N GLY A 36 -4.20 -9.74 -12.37
CA GLY A 36 -5.15 -10.86 -12.49
C GLY A 36 -6.14 -10.69 -13.63
N LEU A 37 -5.73 -10.05 -14.74
CA LEU A 37 -6.58 -9.72 -15.87
C LEU A 37 -6.25 -10.55 -17.10
N ALA A 38 -7.26 -10.78 -17.96
CA ALA A 38 -7.02 -11.38 -19.28
C ALA A 38 -6.12 -10.46 -20.15
N PRO A 39 -5.18 -11.02 -20.94
CA PRO A 39 -4.29 -10.21 -21.80
C PRO A 39 -5.01 -9.24 -22.74
N GLY A 40 -6.19 -9.62 -23.26
CA GLY A 40 -7.03 -8.75 -24.08
C GLY A 40 -7.54 -7.50 -23.34
N THR A 41 -7.88 -7.65 -22.07
CA THR A 41 -8.31 -6.53 -21.20
C THR A 41 -7.16 -5.57 -20.95
N VAL A 42 -5.95 -6.10 -20.66
CA VAL A 42 -4.73 -5.29 -20.51
C VAL A 42 -4.45 -4.48 -21.78
N THR A 43 -4.45 -5.15 -22.93
CA THR A 43 -4.19 -4.50 -24.23
C THR A 43 -5.21 -3.40 -24.52
N ALA A 44 -6.49 -3.64 -24.26
CA ALA A 44 -7.55 -2.63 -24.47
C ALA A 44 -7.37 -1.42 -23.53
N THR A 45 -7.03 -1.65 -22.26
CA THR A 45 -6.81 -0.57 -21.29
C THR A 45 -5.55 0.23 -21.64
N VAL A 46 -4.44 -0.45 -21.98
CA VAL A 46 -3.20 0.20 -22.43
C VAL A 46 -3.43 1.07 -23.66
N LYS A 47 -4.21 0.58 -24.63
CA LYS A 47 -4.56 1.38 -25.83
C LYS A 47 -5.32 2.66 -25.48
N LYS A 48 -6.32 2.58 -24.58
CA LYS A 48 -7.05 3.76 -24.11
C LYS A 48 -6.13 4.76 -23.38
N LEU A 49 -5.19 4.28 -22.58
CA LEU A 49 -4.21 5.12 -21.89
C LEU A 49 -3.25 5.78 -22.88
N ALA A 50 -2.84 5.08 -23.94
CA ALA A 50 -1.99 5.63 -24.99
C ALA A 50 -2.71 6.71 -25.80
N GLU A 51 -4.01 6.52 -26.14
CA GLU A 51 -4.85 7.52 -26.78
C GLU A 51 -5.00 8.82 -25.97
N ARG A 52 -4.76 8.74 -24.65
CA ARG A 52 -4.81 9.86 -23.69
C ARG A 52 -3.43 10.40 -23.32
N ASP A 53 -2.38 9.99 -24.02
CA ASP A 53 -0.99 10.38 -23.75
C ASP A 53 -0.52 10.09 -22.31
N LEU A 54 -1.01 8.98 -21.72
CA LEU A 54 -0.61 8.56 -20.38
C LEU A 54 0.44 7.45 -20.41
N VAL A 55 0.49 6.67 -21.48
CA VAL A 55 1.51 5.64 -21.69
C VAL A 55 2.00 5.64 -23.13
N ASP A 56 3.26 5.28 -23.32
CA ASP A 56 3.83 4.87 -24.60
C ASP A 56 3.76 3.36 -24.72
N HIS A 57 2.99 2.86 -25.68
CA HIS A 57 2.92 1.44 -25.96
C HIS A 57 3.75 1.09 -27.18
N ARG A 58 4.84 0.37 -26.98
CA ARG A 58 5.73 -0.08 -28.07
C ARG A 58 5.50 -1.57 -28.30
N PRO A 59 5.02 -1.97 -29.48
CA PRO A 59 4.85 -3.39 -29.82
C PRO A 59 6.13 -4.17 -29.52
N TYR A 60 5.99 -5.31 -28.84
CA TYR A 60 7.08 -6.22 -28.43
C TYR A 60 8.08 -5.67 -27.39
N LYS A 61 8.07 -4.37 -27.06
CA LYS A 61 8.95 -3.81 -26.04
C LYS A 61 8.25 -3.69 -24.69
N GLY A 62 6.99 -3.27 -24.70
CA GLY A 62 6.22 -3.12 -23.48
C GLY A 62 5.48 -1.78 -23.41
N VAL A 63 5.19 -1.37 -22.20
CA VAL A 63 4.44 -0.17 -21.85
C VAL A 63 5.31 0.69 -20.93
N GLU A 64 5.49 1.96 -21.28
CA GLU A 64 6.18 2.96 -20.47
C GLU A 64 5.23 4.10 -20.12
N LEU A 65 5.37 4.70 -18.93
CA LEU A 65 4.61 5.89 -18.57
C LEU A 65 5.18 7.13 -19.23
N THR A 66 4.33 7.95 -19.83
CA THR A 66 4.68 9.34 -20.20
C THR A 66 4.92 10.18 -18.94
N GLY A 67 5.39 11.41 -19.07
CA GLY A 67 5.47 12.35 -17.94
C GLY A 67 4.11 12.56 -17.27
N THR A 68 3.05 12.77 -18.07
CA THR A 68 1.67 12.93 -17.60
C THR A 68 1.16 11.65 -16.92
N GLY A 69 1.42 10.49 -17.53
CA GLY A 69 1.04 9.20 -16.95
C GLY A 69 1.75 8.89 -15.65
N ARG A 70 3.03 9.24 -15.53
CA ARG A 70 3.81 9.08 -14.30
C ARG A 70 3.23 9.92 -13.17
N HIS A 71 2.93 11.18 -13.46
CA HIS A 71 2.29 12.08 -12.48
C HIS A 71 0.94 11.53 -12.00
N ALA A 72 0.10 11.08 -12.94
CA ALA A 72 -1.18 10.46 -12.62
C ALA A 72 -1.04 9.16 -11.81
N ALA A 73 -0.05 8.32 -12.12
CA ALA A 73 0.24 7.10 -11.36
C ALA A 73 0.67 7.40 -9.92
N VAL A 74 1.59 8.38 -9.74
CA VAL A 74 2.07 8.77 -8.40
C VAL A 74 0.94 9.40 -7.57
N ALA A 75 0.10 10.24 -8.17
CA ALA A 75 -1.08 10.80 -7.51
C ALA A 75 -2.07 9.70 -7.07
N ALA A 76 -2.33 8.71 -7.93
CA ALA A 76 -3.17 7.58 -7.57
C ALA A 76 -2.57 6.74 -6.44
N ILE A 77 -1.26 6.51 -6.43
CA ILE A 77 -0.55 5.80 -5.36
C ILE A 77 -0.62 6.59 -4.05
N ARG A 78 -0.45 7.91 -4.09
CA ARG A 78 -0.59 8.77 -2.91
C ARG A 78 -1.99 8.67 -2.31
N ARG A 79 -3.02 8.87 -3.12
CA ARG A 79 -4.43 8.78 -2.69
C ARG A 79 -4.72 7.44 -2.03
N HIS A 80 -4.34 6.35 -2.67
CA HIS A 80 -4.51 5.00 -2.15
C HIS A 80 -3.89 4.85 -0.76
N ARG A 81 -2.64 5.26 -0.57
CA ARG A 81 -1.91 5.16 0.69
C ARG A 81 -2.47 6.03 1.80
N ILE A 82 -3.03 7.21 1.49
CA ILE A 82 -3.74 8.06 2.46
C ILE A 82 -5.03 7.38 2.92
N VAL A 83 -5.81 6.83 1.98
CA VAL A 83 -7.04 6.11 2.30
C VAL A 83 -6.77 4.87 3.14
N GLU A 84 -5.77 4.04 2.78
CA GLU A 84 -5.32 2.92 3.60
C GLU A 84 -5.00 3.34 5.04
N ARG A 85 -4.25 4.42 5.18
CA ARG A 85 -3.86 4.94 6.48
C ARG A 85 -5.07 5.39 7.30
N PHE A 86 -6.02 6.07 6.65
CA PHE A 86 -7.25 6.49 7.30
C PHE A 86 -8.12 5.31 7.75
N LEU A 87 -8.27 4.30 6.89
CA LEU A 87 -9.00 3.08 7.22
C LEU A 87 -8.36 2.35 8.40
N SER A 88 -7.03 2.28 8.44
CA SER A 88 -6.31 1.60 9.52
C SER A 88 -6.33 2.39 10.82
N ASP A 89 -5.94 3.67 10.80
CA ASP A 89 -5.69 4.44 12.02
C ASP A 89 -6.98 4.99 12.67
N TYR A 90 -8.00 5.34 11.86
CA TYR A 90 -9.26 5.88 12.37
C TYR A 90 -10.38 4.87 12.46
N LEU A 91 -10.46 3.92 11.51
CA LEU A 91 -11.54 2.95 11.46
C LEU A 91 -11.12 1.57 12.01
N GLY A 92 -9.84 1.38 12.34
CA GLY A 92 -9.34 0.18 13.00
C GLY A 92 -9.24 -1.07 12.11
N TYR A 93 -9.30 -0.90 10.79
CA TYR A 93 -9.11 -2.02 9.87
C TYR A 93 -7.67 -2.54 9.93
N ALA A 94 -7.49 -3.86 9.86
CA ALA A 94 -6.19 -4.45 9.71
C ALA A 94 -5.54 -3.99 8.39
N TRP A 95 -4.21 -3.84 8.37
CA TRP A 95 -3.47 -3.28 7.24
C TRP A 95 -3.77 -3.99 5.90
N HIS A 96 -3.90 -5.32 5.90
CA HIS A 96 -4.24 -6.12 4.71
C HIS A 96 -5.70 -5.95 4.24
N GLU A 97 -6.63 -5.59 5.14
CA GLU A 97 -8.01 -5.27 4.79
C GLU A 97 -8.12 -3.85 4.22
N ALA A 98 -7.31 -2.91 4.77
CA ALA A 98 -7.28 -1.53 4.36
C ALA A 98 -6.90 -1.37 2.88
N ASP A 99 -5.93 -2.14 2.36
CA ASP A 99 -5.53 -2.16 0.94
C ASP A 99 -6.73 -2.47 0.02
N ARG A 100 -7.44 -3.56 0.30
CA ARG A 100 -8.60 -3.99 -0.49
C ARG A 100 -9.72 -2.95 -0.49
N LEU A 101 -9.98 -2.35 0.67
CA LEU A 101 -11.04 -1.35 0.83
C LEU A 101 -10.65 -0.01 0.18
N ALA A 102 -9.39 0.42 0.32
CA ALA A 102 -8.89 1.66 -0.27
C ALA A 102 -9.13 1.69 -1.78
N GLY A 103 -8.87 0.61 -2.49
CA GLY A 103 -9.13 0.50 -3.93
C GLY A 103 -10.59 0.71 -4.35
N SER A 104 -11.53 0.57 -3.42
CA SER A 104 -12.96 0.86 -3.68
C SER A 104 -13.32 2.31 -3.38
N PHE A 105 -12.67 2.93 -2.40
CA PHE A 105 -12.92 4.31 -1.99
C PHE A 105 -12.23 5.35 -2.87
N GLU A 106 -11.01 5.08 -3.30
CA GLU A 106 -10.18 6.08 -4.00
C GLU A 106 -10.76 6.57 -5.32
N ALA A 107 -11.70 5.80 -5.89
CA ALA A 107 -12.22 6.05 -7.23
C ALA A 107 -12.94 7.40 -7.37
N GLU A 108 -13.73 7.75 -6.37
CA GLU A 108 -14.61 8.92 -6.38
C GLU A 108 -14.26 9.91 -5.27
N LEU A 109 -13.12 9.75 -4.61
CA LEU A 109 -12.70 10.61 -3.52
C LEU A 109 -12.31 11.99 -4.05
N PRO A 110 -13.02 13.08 -3.68
CA PRO A 110 -12.61 14.43 -4.03
C PRO A 110 -11.25 14.80 -3.44
N GLN A 111 -10.45 15.58 -4.16
CA GLN A 111 -9.14 16.03 -3.68
C GLN A 111 -9.20 16.73 -2.32
N GLU A 112 -10.22 17.57 -2.12
CA GLU A 112 -10.41 18.26 -0.83
C GLU A 112 -10.58 17.26 0.34
N VAL A 113 -11.23 16.12 0.12
CA VAL A 113 -11.42 15.10 1.15
C VAL A 113 -10.11 14.37 1.42
N GLU A 114 -9.35 14.03 0.35
CA GLU A 114 -8.01 13.45 0.47
C GLU A 114 -7.10 14.36 1.31
N ASP A 115 -7.07 15.67 1.00
CA ASP A 115 -6.25 16.64 1.72
C ASP A 115 -6.64 16.72 3.21
N ARG A 116 -7.94 16.74 3.52
CA ARG A 116 -8.43 16.72 4.91
C ARG A 116 -8.10 15.42 5.64
N MET A 117 -8.18 14.28 4.97
CA MET A 117 -7.76 12.99 5.53
C MET A 117 -6.27 13.01 5.87
N PHE A 118 -5.44 13.51 4.97
CA PHE A 118 -4.00 13.61 5.17
C PHE A 118 -3.63 14.52 6.34
N GLU A 119 -4.30 15.68 6.46
CA GLU A 119 -4.15 16.60 7.61
C GLU A 119 -4.61 15.95 8.92
N ALA A 120 -5.78 15.32 8.92
CA ALA A 120 -6.33 14.65 10.11
C ALA A 120 -5.43 13.52 10.62
N LEU A 121 -4.74 12.84 9.71
CA LEU A 121 -3.74 11.81 10.02
C LEU A 121 -2.42 12.37 10.57
N GLY A 122 -2.25 13.70 10.64
CA GLY A 122 -0.99 14.33 11.06
C GLY A 122 0.11 14.25 9.98
N ARG A 123 -0.26 14.21 8.72
CA ARG A 123 0.64 14.15 7.55
C ARG A 123 1.60 12.96 7.62
N PRO A 124 1.10 11.72 7.61
CA PRO A 124 1.93 10.53 7.72
C PRO A 124 2.91 10.41 6.54
N THR A 125 4.10 9.92 6.82
CA THR A 125 5.12 9.68 5.80
C THR A 125 4.98 8.32 5.11
N THR A 126 4.29 7.37 5.76
CA THR A 126 4.10 6.00 5.25
C THR A 126 2.66 5.53 5.40
N CYS A 127 2.24 4.61 4.52
CA CYS A 127 0.99 3.87 4.68
C CYS A 127 1.12 2.75 5.73
N PRO A 128 0.04 2.05 6.12
CA PRO A 128 0.10 0.95 7.08
C PRO A 128 1.03 -0.19 6.67
N HIS A 129 1.27 -0.34 5.38
CA HIS A 129 2.18 -1.34 4.80
C HIS A 129 3.67 -0.94 4.89
N GLY A 130 3.99 0.27 5.38
CA GLY A 130 5.35 0.79 5.48
C GLY A 130 5.88 1.46 4.21
N PHE A 131 5.10 1.55 3.13
CA PHE A 131 5.53 2.24 1.92
C PHE A 131 5.35 3.77 2.05
N PRO A 132 6.31 4.56 1.52
CA PRO A 132 6.26 6.02 1.63
C PRO A 132 5.03 6.61 0.91
N ILE A 133 4.36 7.56 1.55
CA ILE A 133 3.31 8.38 0.91
C ILE A 133 4.03 9.48 0.12
N PRO A 134 3.93 9.51 -1.22
CA PRO A 134 4.63 10.51 -2.01
C PRO A 134 4.10 11.91 -1.74
N GLU A 135 4.97 12.91 -1.76
CA GLU A 135 4.57 14.31 -1.75
C GLU A 135 3.77 14.69 -3.02
N PRO A 136 2.90 15.73 -2.94
CA PRO A 136 2.16 16.19 -4.06
C PRO A 136 3.00 16.61 -5.20
N ALA A 137 3.43 16.69 -6.07
CA ALA A 137 4.31 17.24 -7.10
C ALA A 137 5.55 16.38 -7.43
N VAL A 138 5.77 15.27 -6.72
CA VAL A 138 6.82 14.36 -7.13
C VAL A 138 6.33 13.46 -8.27
N ASP A 139 7.23 13.14 -9.16
CA ASP A 139 7.00 12.22 -10.29
C ASP A 139 7.62 10.84 -10.06
N ARG A 140 8.35 10.69 -8.97
CA ARG A 140 9.05 9.46 -8.62
C ARG A 140 8.97 9.17 -7.13
N ILE A 141 8.57 7.94 -6.79
CA ILE A 141 8.62 7.41 -5.44
C ILE A 141 9.97 6.68 -5.28
N PRO A 142 10.73 6.90 -4.20
CA PRO A 142 11.94 6.13 -3.92
C PRO A 142 11.65 4.63 -3.96
N GLN A 143 12.47 3.89 -4.69
CA GLN A 143 12.36 2.44 -4.72
C GLN A 143 12.98 1.86 -3.45
N MET A 144 12.31 0.88 -2.87
CA MET A 144 12.82 0.14 -1.73
C MET A 144 13.41 -1.17 -2.23
N PRO A 145 14.63 -1.53 -1.83
CA PRO A 145 15.18 -2.84 -2.13
C PRO A 145 14.36 -3.92 -1.42
N SER A 146 14.32 -5.10 -2.01
CA SER A 146 13.83 -6.29 -1.33
C SER A 146 14.89 -6.84 -0.37
N LEU A 147 14.47 -7.64 0.60
CA LEU A 147 15.37 -8.16 1.64
C LEU A 147 16.51 -9.01 1.06
N ASP A 148 16.27 -9.70 -0.04
CA ASP A 148 17.31 -10.46 -0.73
C ASP A 148 18.31 -9.57 -1.49
N GLU A 149 17.98 -8.33 -1.79
CA GLU A 149 18.89 -7.36 -2.41
C GLU A 149 19.83 -6.67 -1.40
N LEU A 150 19.49 -6.67 -0.10
CA LEU A 150 20.31 -6.04 0.94
C LEU A 150 21.63 -6.81 1.14
N ALA A 151 22.69 -6.07 1.43
CA ALA A 151 23.97 -6.64 1.83
C ALA A 151 23.96 -7.09 3.32
N VAL A 152 24.87 -8.01 3.67
CA VAL A 152 25.09 -8.38 5.07
C VAL A 152 25.52 -7.17 5.89
N GLY A 153 24.88 -6.96 7.03
CA GLY A 153 25.08 -5.81 7.92
C GLY A 153 24.10 -4.66 7.67
N GLU A 154 23.47 -4.58 6.50
CA GLU A 154 22.45 -3.55 6.22
C GLU A 154 21.19 -3.75 7.05
N SER A 155 20.56 -2.63 7.39
CA SER A 155 19.41 -2.56 8.26
C SER A 155 18.35 -1.63 7.70
N GLY A 156 17.10 -1.85 8.07
CA GLY A 156 16.02 -0.95 7.71
C GLY A 156 14.68 -1.34 8.32
N VAL A 157 13.64 -0.65 7.86
CA VAL A 157 12.26 -0.85 8.30
C VAL A 157 11.49 -1.64 7.25
N VAL A 158 10.81 -2.68 7.68
CA VAL A 158 10.03 -3.58 6.83
C VAL A 158 8.81 -2.88 6.24
N ALA A 159 8.59 -3.11 4.95
CA ALA A 159 7.33 -2.85 4.26
C ALA A 159 6.89 -4.11 3.50
N LEU A 160 5.60 -4.43 3.59
CA LEU A 160 5.00 -5.58 2.93
C LEU A 160 3.88 -5.12 1.99
N PRO A 161 3.84 -5.59 0.73
CA PRO A 161 2.72 -5.31 -0.17
C PRO A 161 1.39 -5.85 0.36
N GLY A 162 0.29 -5.10 0.20
CA GLY A 162 -1.04 -5.57 0.55
C GLY A 162 -1.50 -6.81 -0.22
N SER A 163 -0.88 -7.07 -1.37
CA SER A 163 -1.07 -8.28 -2.17
C SER A 163 -0.27 -9.49 -1.71
N THR A 164 0.47 -9.40 -0.58
CA THR A 164 1.21 -10.53 -0.03
C THR A 164 0.24 -11.64 0.37
N ASP A 165 0.57 -12.88 -0.01
CA ASP A 165 -0.23 -14.06 0.32
C ASP A 165 -0.46 -14.18 1.83
N ALA A 166 -1.70 -14.51 2.23
CA ALA A 166 -2.09 -14.58 3.64
C ALA A 166 -1.25 -15.58 4.44
N ASP A 167 -0.87 -16.73 3.86
CA ASP A 167 -0.04 -17.72 4.53
C ASP A 167 1.38 -17.18 4.74
N ILE A 168 1.89 -16.40 3.79
CA ILE A 168 3.19 -15.72 3.93
C ILE A 168 3.10 -14.64 5.02
N VAL A 169 2.02 -13.88 5.09
CA VAL A 169 1.80 -12.88 6.14
C VAL A 169 1.81 -13.54 7.51
N ILE A 170 1.01 -14.60 7.71
CA ILE A 170 0.95 -15.36 8.98
C ILE A 170 2.34 -15.90 9.35
N PHE A 171 3.05 -16.47 8.38
CA PHE A 171 4.42 -16.96 8.59
C PHE A 171 5.36 -15.82 9.05
N LEU A 172 5.35 -14.67 8.37
CA LEU A 172 6.20 -13.54 8.71
C LEU A 172 5.86 -12.96 10.08
N GLU A 173 4.59 -12.84 10.41
CA GLU A 173 4.14 -12.40 11.74
C GLU A 173 4.62 -13.35 12.85
N SER A 174 4.63 -14.66 12.61
CA SER A 174 5.18 -15.65 13.55
C SER A 174 6.69 -15.47 13.81
N LEU A 175 7.39 -14.86 12.84
CA LEU A 175 8.80 -14.48 12.97
C LEU A 175 8.99 -13.07 13.57
N GLY A 176 7.90 -12.33 13.81
CA GLY A 176 7.92 -10.93 14.23
C GLY A 176 8.28 -9.95 13.09
N ILE A 177 8.16 -10.40 11.85
CA ILE A 177 8.40 -9.59 10.64
C ILE A 177 7.05 -9.06 10.15
N HIS A 178 6.81 -7.78 10.38
CA HIS A 178 5.57 -7.08 10.01
C HIS A 178 5.91 -5.67 9.51
N PRO A 179 5.01 -4.96 8.84
CA PRO A 179 5.24 -3.56 8.46
C PRO A 179 5.64 -2.72 9.67
N GLY A 180 6.73 -1.96 9.52
CA GLY A 180 7.31 -1.15 10.59
C GLY A 180 8.32 -1.87 11.49
N ALA A 181 8.47 -3.19 11.41
CA ALA A 181 9.52 -3.90 12.13
C ALA A 181 10.91 -3.49 11.62
N ARG A 182 11.86 -3.32 12.53
CA ARG A 182 13.27 -3.09 12.16
C ARG A 182 14.00 -4.40 12.04
N ILE A 183 14.72 -4.58 10.94
CA ILE A 183 15.50 -5.78 10.67
C ILE A 183 16.93 -5.42 10.23
N GLN A 184 17.84 -6.36 10.46
CA GLN A 184 19.21 -6.33 9.97
C GLN A 184 19.54 -7.66 9.32
N VAL A 185 20.18 -7.63 8.15
CA VAL A 185 20.72 -8.83 7.50
C VAL A 185 21.97 -9.28 8.22
N ILE A 186 21.97 -10.50 8.76
CA ILE A 186 23.09 -11.09 9.49
C ILE A 186 23.93 -11.98 8.60
N GLU A 187 23.26 -12.76 7.73
CA GLU A 187 23.91 -13.73 6.85
C GLU A 187 23.05 -13.97 5.61
N LYS A 188 23.70 -14.26 4.50
CA LYS A 188 23.07 -14.70 3.25
C LYS A 188 23.71 -16.01 2.81
N HIS A 189 22.92 -17.03 2.65
CA HIS A 189 23.43 -18.31 2.16
C HIS A 189 23.61 -18.27 0.63
N PRO A 190 24.65 -18.92 0.08
CA PRO A 190 24.90 -18.97 -1.35
C PRO A 190 23.82 -19.76 -2.10
N PHE A 191 23.83 -19.68 -3.44
CA PHE A 191 22.94 -20.44 -4.34
C PHE A 191 21.47 -20.19 -4.08
N ASP A 192 21.07 -18.92 -4.02
CA ASP A 192 19.69 -18.52 -3.75
C ASP A 192 19.16 -19.11 -2.41
N GLY A 193 20.07 -19.25 -1.46
CA GLY A 193 19.78 -19.76 -0.14
C GLY A 193 19.04 -18.73 0.73
N PRO A 194 18.63 -19.15 1.94
CA PRO A 194 17.88 -18.29 2.84
C PRO A 194 18.71 -17.11 3.34
N VAL A 195 17.99 -16.05 3.71
CA VAL A 195 18.54 -14.86 4.37
C VAL A 195 18.28 -14.97 5.86
N VAL A 196 19.32 -14.82 6.67
CA VAL A 196 19.24 -14.77 8.13
C VAL A 196 19.16 -13.32 8.58
N VAL A 197 18.16 -12.98 9.36
CA VAL A 197 17.91 -11.63 9.85
C VAL A 197 17.81 -11.58 11.37
N LYS A 198 18.22 -10.45 11.94
CA LYS A 198 17.91 -10.05 13.30
C LYS A 198 16.70 -9.10 13.24
N VAL A 199 15.65 -9.44 13.98
CA VAL A 199 14.49 -8.56 14.18
C VAL A 199 14.68 -7.79 15.48
N GLU A 200 14.40 -6.49 15.49
CA GLU A 200 14.53 -5.66 16.69
C GLU A 200 13.67 -6.23 17.83
N HIS A 201 14.15 -6.11 19.06
CA HIS A 201 13.54 -6.68 20.28
C HIS A 201 13.46 -8.21 20.34
N GLN A 202 13.98 -8.94 19.36
CA GLN A 202 14.04 -10.40 19.40
C GLN A 202 15.46 -10.91 19.68
N ARG A 203 15.57 -11.94 20.53
CA ARG A 203 16.88 -12.53 20.89
C ARG A 203 17.42 -13.47 19.82
N ALA A 204 16.54 -14.21 19.16
CA ALA A 204 16.91 -15.20 18.15
C ALA A 204 16.88 -14.59 16.75
N HIS A 205 17.86 -14.97 15.94
CA HIS A 205 17.83 -14.68 14.51
C HIS A 205 16.68 -15.43 13.82
N ARG A 206 16.22 -14.92 12.69
CA ARG A 206 15.15 -15.51 11.89
C ARG A 206 15.70 -15.87 10.52
N THR A 207 15.27 -16.99 9.99
CA THR A 207 15.66 -17.46 8.66
C THR A 207 14.48 -17.32 7.72
N VAL A 208 14.68 -16.61 6.63
CA VAL A 208 13.66 -16.33 5.61
C VAL A 208 14.14 -16.94 4.29
N GLY A 209 13.35 -17.82 3.70
CA GLY A 209 13.64 -18.38 2.37
C GLY A 209 13.64 -17.29 1.30
N GLU A 210 14.49 -17.41 0.28
CA GLU A 210 14.70 -16.40 -0.76
C GLU A 210 13.39 -15.94 -1.41
N ARG A 211 12.51 -16.88 -1.79
CA ARG A 211 11.21 -16.56 -2.40
C ARG A 211 10.37 -15.60 -1.55
N VAL A 212 10.45 -15.72 -0.23
CA VAL A 212 9.74 -14.84 0.70
C VAL A 212 10.53 -13.55 0.91
N ALA A 213 11.87 -13.61 0.98
CA ALA A 213 12.73 -12.45 1.12
C ALA A 213 12.54 -11.43 -0.03
N ARG A 214 12.29 -11.90 -1.24
CA ARG A 214 11.95 -11.06 -2.42
C ARG A 214 10.62 -10.30 -2.29
N GLN A 215 9.76 -10.68 -1.37
CA GLN A 215 8.47 -10.03 -1.12
C GLN A 215 8.51 -9.06 0.08
N ILE A 216 9.60 -9.04 0.82
CA ILE A 216 9.82 -8.13 1.94
C ILE A 216 10.63 -6.95 1.43
N PHE A 217 10.07 -5.76 1.47
CA PHE A 217 10.77 -4.54 1.10
C PHE A 217 11.34 -3.88 2.36
N VAL A 218 12.47 -3.20 2.21
CA VAL A 218 13.17 -2.60 3.34
C VAL A 218 13.51 -1.15 3.04
N GLN A 219 12.97 -0.24 3.85
CA GLN A 219 13.34 1.16 3.81
C GLN A 219 14.62 1.37 4.64
N SER A 220 15.67 1.90 4.02
CA SER A 220 16.92 2.24 4.73
C SER A 220 16.66 3.24 5.87
N LEU A 221 17.35 3.04 7.00
CA LEU A 221 17.23 3.95 8.15
C LEU A 221 17.79 5.35 7.88
N GLU A 222 18.62 5.53 6.86
CA GLU A 222 19.15 6.84 6.47
C GLU A 222 18.04 7.81 6.00
N PHE A 223 16.88 7.31 5.60
CA PHE A 223 15.71 8.11 5.17
C PHE A 223 14.63 8.28 6.26
N VAL A 224 14.82 7.72 7.44
CA VAL A 224 13.88 7.87 8.56
C VAL A 224 14.30 9.06 9.40
N HIS A 225 14.27 10.28 8.85
CA HIS A 225 14.30 11.49 9.65
C HIS A 225 12.91 11.73 10.23
N ASP A 226 12.81 11.59 11.55
CA ASP A 226 11.77 12.06 12.47
C ASP A 226 10.32 12.07 11.93
N SER A 227 9.67 10.94 12.01
CA SER A 227 8.23 10.98 12.22
C SER A 227 8.00 11.39 13.68
N PRO A 228 7.27 12.49 13.97
CA PRO A 228 6.88 12.78 15.33
C PRO A 228 6.13 11.59 15.88
N GLY A 229 6.54 11.15 17.08
CA GLY A 229 5.96 10.02 17.77
C GLY A 229 4.43 10.09 17.75
N ARG A 230 3.82 8.93 17.55
CA ARG A 230 2.36 8.72 17.63
C ARG A 230 1.83 9.57 18.79
N PRO A 231 0.90 10.51 18.59
CA PRO A 231 0.22 11.10 19.72
C PRO A 231 -0.42 9.93 20.46
N GLU A 232 -0.12 9.80 21.74
CA GLU A 232 -0.87 8.90 22.60
C GLU A 232 -2.33 9.29 22.41
N THR A 233 -3.09 8.44 21.74
CA THR A 233 -4.53 8.56 21.67
C THR A 233 -5.00 8.39 23.09
N GLU A 234 -5.26 9.52 23.78
CA GLU A 234 -6.18 9.49 24.91
C GLU A 234 -7.40 8.74 24.40
N ALA A 235 -7.66 7.61 25.04
CA ALA A 235 -8.83 6.82 24.79
C ALA A 235 -10.02 7.77 24.85
N VAL A 236 -10.74 7.92 23.73
CA VAL A 236 -11.99 8.68 23.69
C VAL A 236 -13.04 7.81 24.37
N ASP A 237 -12.97 7.79 25.69
CA ASP A 237 -13.92 7.14 26.61
C ASP A 237 -15.22 7.96 26.72
N GLY A 238 -15.65 8.58 25.64
CA GLY A 238 -16.74 9.56 25.64
C GLY A 238 -17.88 9.34 24.64
N LEU A 239 -17.85 8.31 23.81
CA LEU A 239 -18.86 8.16 22.72
C LEU A 239 -19.88 7.04 22.93
N ASN A 240 -20.02 6.52 24.16
CA ASN A 240 -20.96 5.42 24.42
C ASN A 240 -22.05 5.76 25.47
N THR A 241 -22.51 7.00 25.57
CA THR A 241 -23.57 7.38 26.53
C THR A 241 -24.81 8.05 25.94
N HIS A 242 -25.10 7.92 24.62
CA HIS A 242 -26.33 8.49 24.06
C HIS A 242 -27.08 7.58 23.08
N LEU A 243 -27.19 6.27 23.37
CA LEU A 243 -28.12 5.38 22.64
C LEU A 243 -28.84 4.40 23.57
N SER A 244 -29.49 4.93 24.61
CA SER A 244 -30.45 4.14 25.39
C SER A 244 -31.52 5.02 26.03
N THR A 245 -32.40 5.57 25.23
CA THR A 245 -33.77 5.93 25.67
C THR A 245 -34.67 5.90 24.45
N GLN A 246 -35.11 4.71 24.08
CA GLN A 246 -36.33 4.56 23.32
C GLN A 246 -37.51 4.57 24.30
N PRO A 247 -38.55 5.39 24.08
CA PRO A 247 -39.78 5.30 24.87
C PRO A 247 -40.54 4.05 24.50
N THR A 248 -40.96 3.30 25.52
CA THR A 248 -41.86 2.17 25.44
C THR A 248 -43.18 2.54 24.76
N PRO A 249 -43.75 1.70 23.83
CA PRO A 249 -45.03 1.96 23.24
C PRO A 249 -46.14 1.79 24.27
N THR A 250 -46.93 2.83 24.44
CA THR A 250 -48.14 2.90 25.26
C THR A 250 -49.17 1.92 24.71
N SER A 251 -49.61 1.00 25.57
CA SER A 251 -50.70 0.05 25.38
C SER A 251 -51.99 0.79 25.01
N ILE A 252 -52.51 0.54 23.82
CA ILE A 252 -53.87 0.95 23.41
C ILE A 252 -54.83 -0.09 23.94
N LYS A 253 -55.64 0.31 24.94
CA LYS A 253 -56.78 -0.45 25.42
C LYS A 253 -57.88 -0.49 24.33
N GLU A 254 -58.21 -1.69 23.88
CA GLU A 254 -59.49 -1.97 23.21
C GLU A 254 -60.64 -1.55 24.13
N LYS A 255 -61.58 -0.77 23.57
CA LYS A 255 -62.93 -0.65 24.08
C LYS A 255 -63.89 -1.23 23.03
N SER A 256 -64.46 -2.38 23.37
CA SER A 256 -65.67 -2.90 22.76
C SER A 256 -66.86 -1.98 23.05
N ALA A 257 -67.62 -1.70 22.06
CA ALA A 257 -69.08 -1.62 21.99
C ALA A 257 -69.54 -1.45 20.53
#